data_720c99e98d20eeba003f786f4509166c
#
_entry.id   720c99e98d20eeba003f786f4509166c
#
_cell.length_a   1.000
_cell.length_b   1.000
_cell.length_c   1.000
_cell.angle_alpha   90.00
_cell.angle_beta   90.00
_cell.angle_gamma   90.00
#
_symmetry.space_group_name_H-M   'P 1'
#
loop_
_entity.id
_entity.type
_entity.pdbx_description
1 polymer ?
#
loop_
_entity_poly.entity_id
_entity_poly.type
_entity_poly.pdbx_seq_one_letter_code
_entity_poly.pdbx_strand_id
1 'polypeptide(L)'
;MARARFYELYSDYLLACAQGRSETWSPGRSGGDHHPDWSAEVTALITKLLASKPPSSYSAVASELHRRLHFKTDRASVRRWAIAHQLNPDTRYKPVRKPVKRWQARDYGALWQYDATPHAWLPGCSDKQVLLDILDDATRLNTGARLYPAETLLAHFDFLARVFQTHGQPLALYVDYHSFFYTHNPDAFTQLGAALHFYGVKLLYAPTPQAKGKIERRHDYWQKRLVPLLAADHIIELVGANQLLDQLLPHGNQHEIHRELGQTPHAAHQQALAEKRSVIRPAAPCPWWPYVWSQQTRVRVGDDGKVPVGDQRHFIAAPPRATVIRCLRPDGDLYYLRHAPDPKAKPLVLLHVPVF
;
A
#
# COMPACT_ATOMS: atom_id res chain seq x y z
N MET A 1 20.31 -32.13 -19.28
CA MET A 1 21.65 -32.36 -18.69
C MET A 1 22.69 -31.86 -19.69
N ALA A 2 23.67 -31.04 -19.28
CA ALA A 2 24.73 -30.60 -20.19
C ALA A 2 25.57 -31.83 -20.64
N ARG A 3 25.95 -31.86 -21.92
CA ARG A 3 26.67 -32.99 -22.53
C ARG A 3 27.95 -33.37 -21.76
N ALA A 4 28.70 -32.39 -21.27
CA ALA A 4 29.89 -32.60 -20.44
C ALA A 4 29.58 -33.37 -19.15
N ARG A 5 28.51 -33.01 -18.43
CA ARG A 5 28.10 -33.66 -17.17
C ARG A 5 27.65 -35.11 -17.38
N PHE A 6 27.07 -35.43 -18.55
CA PHE A 6 26.72 -36.80 -18.89
C PHE A 6 27.99 -37.67 -19.01
N TYR A 7 29.01 -37.18 -19.69
CA TYR A 7 30.29 -37.95 -19.88
C TYR A 7 31.05 -38.11 -18.55
N GLU A 8 31.03 -37.13 -17.67
CA GLU A 8 31.62 -37.27 -16.32
C GLU A 8 30.91 -38.39 -15.54
N LEU A 9 29.59 -38.35 -15.45
CA LEU A 9 28.82 -39.38 -14.76
C LEU A 9 28.98 -40.76 -15.38
N TYR A 10 29.09 -40.83 -16.70
CA TYR A 10 29.32 -42.08 -17.40
C TYR A 10 30.72 -42.65 -17.11
N SER A 11 31.76 -41.83 -17.05
CA SER A 11 33.11 -42.22 -16.64
C SER A 11 33.15 -42.72 -15.20
N ASP A 12 32.46 -42.03 -14.27
CA ASP A 12 32.35 -42.42 -12.86
C ASP A 12 31.64 -43.79 -12.71
N TYR A 13 30.59 -44.01 -13.51
CA TYR A 13 29.88 -45.29 -13.54
C TYR A 13 30.79 -46.43 -14.05
N LEU A 14 31.52 -46.22 -15.13
CA LEU A 14 32.46 -47.20 -15.66
C LEU A 14 33.56 -47.55 -14.64
N LEU A 15 34.04 -46.54 -13.90
CA LEU A 15 35.00 -46.77 -12.82
C LEU A 15 34.43 -47.62 -11.69
N ALA A 16 33.17 -47.33 -11.31
CA ALA A 16 32.46 -48.12 -10.30
C ALA A 16 32.23 -49.57 -10.77
N CYS A 17 31.91 -49.79 -12.04
CA CYS A 17 31.81 -51.14 -12.63
C CYS A 17 33.14 -51.88 -12.54
N ALA A 18 34.23 -51.24 -12.92
CA ALA A 18 35.58 -51.83 -12.83
C ALA A 18 36.00 -52.21 -11.39
N GLN A 19 35.41 -51.54 -10.40
CA GLN A 19 35.62 -51.75 -8.97
C GLN A 19 34.58 -52.70 -8.32
N GLY A 20 33.71 -53.32 -9.13
CA GLY A 20 32.65 -54.23 -8.62
C GLY A 20 31.54 -53.51 -7.81
N ARG A 21 31.37 -52.21 -7.95
CA ARG A 21 30.44 -51.39 -7.21
C ARG A 21 29.28 -50.87 -8.04
N SER A 22 29.01 -51.51 -9.19
CA SER A 22 27.95 -51.05 -10.13
C SER A 22 26.54 -51.04 -9.51
N GLU A 23 26.23 -52.01 -8.63
CA GLU A 23 24.92 -52.10 -8.00
C GLU A 23 24.66 -51.02 -6.92
N THR A 24 25.73 -50.51 -6.32
CA THR A 24 25.65 -49.47 -5.27
C THR A 24 25.93 -48.07 -5.80
N TRP A 25 26.32 -47.95 -7.09
CA TRP A 25 26.63 -46.66 -7.66
C TRP A 25 25.34 -45.86 -7.92
N SER A 26 25.33 -44.65 -7.46
CA SER A 26 24.32 -43.69 -7.83
C SER A 26 25.00 -42.37 -8.24
N PRO A 27 24.52 -41.69 -9.26
CA PRO A 27 24.99 -40.36 -9.54
C PRO A 27 24.77 -39.52 -8.30
N GLY A 28 25.81 -38.99 -7.71
CA GLY A 28 25.71 -38.09 -6.57
C GLY A 28 24.70 -36.99 -6.84
N ARG A 29 24.14 -36.36 -5.81
CA ARG A 29 23.18 -35.26 -5.98
C ARG A 29 23.75 -34.24 -6.98
N SER A 30 23.05 -34.05 -8.10
CA SER A 30 23.44 -33.02 -9.05
C SER A 30 23.27 -31.64 -8.44
N GLY A 31 24.34 -30.91 -8.41
CA GLY A 31 24.43 -29.61 -7.77
C GLY A 31 25.39 -29.67 -6.60
N GLY A 32 26.42 -28.80 -6.60
CA GLY A 32 27.37 -28.67 -5.51
C GLY A 32 26.69 -28.34 -4.16
N ASP A 33 27.47 -28.21 -3.12
CA ASP A 33 27.00 -27.72 -1.85
C ASP A 33 26.44 -26.31 -2.05
N HIS A 34 25.09 -26.21 -2.16
CA HIS A 34 24.37 -24.97 -2.40
C HIS A 34 24.05 -24.22 -1.09
N HIS A 35 24.80 -24.48 -0.04
CA HIS A 35 24.80 -23.63 1.14
C HIS A 35 25.77 -22.48 0.91
N PRO A 36 25.29 -21.31 0.43
CA PRO A 36 26.18 -20.17 0.27
C PRO A 36 26.71 -19.77 1.65
N ASP A 37 28.03 -19.64 1.78
CA ASP A 37 28.66 -19.00 2.92
C ASP A 37 28.28 -17.52 2.89
N TRP A 38 27.17 -17.19 3.51
CA TRP A 38 26.70 -15.82 3.62
C TRP A 38 27.46 -15.10 4.73
N SER A 39 27.76 -13.82 4.52
CA SER A 39 28.47 -13.01 5.51
C SER A 39 27.74 -13.00 6.85
N ALA A 40 28.47 -12.75 7.93
CA ALA A 40 27.91 -12.67 9.28
C ALA A 40 26.76 -11.62 9.38
N GLU A 41 26.88 -10.52 8.63
CA GLU A 41 25.87 -9.47 8.57
C GLU A 41 24.55 -9.95 7.91
N VAL A 42 24.66 -10.70 6.80
CA VAL A 42 23.51 -11.29 6.11
C VAL A 42 22.81 -12.31 6.99
N THR A 43 23.57 -13.22 7.62
CA THR A 43 23.03 -14.26 8.50
C THR A 43 22.41 -13.70 9.78
N ALA A 44 23.00 -12.66 10.37
CA ALA A 44 22.44 -11.94 11.52
C ALA A 44 21.09 -11.28 11.17
N LEU A 45 21.00 -10.63 10.01
CA LEU A 45 19.74 -10.00 9.59
C LEU A 45 18.65 -11.05 9.30
N ILE A 46 18.97 -12.18 8.67
CA ILE A 46 18.02 -13.28 8.45
C ILE A 46 17.51 -13.81 9.79
N THR A 47 18.42 -14.10 10.73
CA THR A 47 18.08 -14.60 12.05
C THR A 47 17.16 -13.62 12.78
N LYS A 48 17.50 -12.33 12.79
CA LYS A 48 16.69 -11.27 13.40
C LYS A 48 15.26 -11.27 12.85
N LEU A 49 15.11 -11.30 11.53
CA LEU A 49 13.81 -11.20 10.86
C LEU A 49 12.96 -12.48 11.03
N LEU A 50 13.58 -13.66 11.08
CA LEU A 50 12.86 -14.92 11.29
C LEU A 50 12.53 -15.18 12.77
N ALA A 51 13.30 -14.63 13.71
CA ALA A 51 13.04 -14.74 15.13
C ALA A 51 12.03 -13.69 15.67
N SER A 52 11.65 -12.70 14.86
CA SER A 52 10.66 -11.69 15.25
C SER A 52 9.28 -12.32 15.54
N LYS A 53 8.49 -11.67 16.38
CA LYS A 53 7.11 -12.11 16.69
C LYS A 53 6.11 -11.06 16.24
N PRO A 54 5.34 -11.33 15.16
CA PRO A 54 5.35 -12.53 14.30
C PRO A 54 6.59 -12.59 13.39
N PRO A 55 6.99 -13.81 12.93
CA PRO A 55 8.16 -13.98 12.09
C PRO A 55 7.93 -13.46 10.67
N SER A 56 8.98 -12.90 10.07
CA SER A 56 8.95 -12.48 8.67
C SER A 56 8.86 -13.66 7.71
N SER A 57 8.16 -13.50 6.59
CA SER A 57 8.16 -14.51 5.52
C SER A 57 9.50 -14.54 4.78
N TYR A 58 9.88 -15.68 4.21
CA TYR A 58 11.13 -15.80 3.44
C TYR A 58 11.26 -14.81 2.28
N SER A 59 10.14 -14.45 1.63
CA SER A 59 10.15 -13.42 0.59
C SER A 59 10.36 -12.02 1.15
N ALA A 60 9.83 -11.73 2.33
CA ALA A 60 10.10 -10.47 3.02
C ALA A 60 11.57 -10.36 3.44
N VAL A 61 12.15 -11.46 3.94
CA VAL A 61 13.58 -11.52 4.29
C VAL A 61 14.46 -11.26 3.07
N ALA A 62 14.18 -11.91 1.93
CA ALA A 62 14.95 -11.69 0.69
C ALA A 62 14.87 -10.22 0.23
N SER A 63 13.70 -9.60 0.32
CA SER A 63 13.51 -8.19 0.01
C SER A 63 14.28 -7.27 0.96
N GLU A 64 14.28 -7.57 2.26
CA GLU A 64 15.01 -6.79 3.28
C GLU A 64 16.54 -6.92 3.15
N LEU A 65 17.03 -8.09 2.79
CA LEU A 65 18.46 -8.27 2.46
C LEU A 65 18.87 -7.38 1.29
N HIS A 66 18.05 -7.32 0.25
CA HIS A 66 18.31 -6.42 -0.87
C HIS A 66 18.21 -4.94 -0.45
N ARG A 67 17.19 -4.56 0.33
CA ARG A 67 16.96 -3.17 0.75
C ARG A 67 18.04 -2.64 1.70
N ARG A 68 18.46 -3.44 2.71
CA ARG A 68 19.37 -3.00 3.77
C ARG A 68 20.83 -3.22 3.45
N LEU A 69 21.14 -4.32 2.77
CA LEU A 69 22.52 -4.79 2.55
C LEU A 69 22.90 -4.84 1.06
N HIS A 70 22.01 -4.41 0.15
CA HIS A 70 22.16 -4.55 -1.29
C HIS A 70 22.47 -5.99 -1.75
N PHE A 71 22.12 -6.98 -0.90
CA PHE A 71 22.39 -8.40 -1.13
C PHE A 71 21.23 -9.05 -1.87
N LYS A 72 21.44 -9.40 -3.14
CA LYS A 72 20.44 -10.06 -4.00
C LYS A 72 20.37 -11.55 -3.69
N THR A 73 19.22 -12.02 -3.26
CA THR A 73 18.91 -13.43 -3.04
C THR A 73 17.44 -13.72 -3.34
N ASP A 74 17.08 -14.98 -3.43
CA ASP A 74 15.70 -15.40 -3.64
C ASP A 74 15.09 -16.08 -2.41
N ARG A 75 13.76 -16.20 -2.43
CA ARG A 75 12.98 -16.88 -1.38
C ARG A 75 13.45 -18.32 -1.12
N ALA A 76 13.83 -19.06 -2.18
CA ALA A 76 14.18 -20.47 -2.04
C ALA A 76 15.51 -20.63 -1.34
N SER A 77 16.47 -19.75 -1.62
CA SER A 77 17.77 -19.70 -0.95
C SER A 77 17.65 -19.34 0.52
N VAL A 78 16.85 -18.30 0.87
CA VAL A 78 16.55 -17.95 2.27
C VAL A 78 15.88 -19.12 2.98
N ARG A 79 14.90 -19.79 2.35
CA ARG A 79 14.23 -20.96 2.95
C ARG A 79 15.19 -22.12 3.20
N ARG A 80 16.06 -22.44 2.24
CA ARG A 80 17.06 -23.53 2.41
C ARG A 80 17.98 -23.24 3.59
N TRP A 81 18.50 -22.03 3.64
CA TRP A 81 19.36 -21.58 4.73
C TRP A 81 18.63 -21.66 6.10
N ALA A 82 17.39 -21.15 6.18
CA ALA A 82 16.60 -21.17 7.40
C ALA A 82 16.31 -22.62 7.91
N ILE A 83 16.02 -23.54 6.99
CA ILE A 83 15.81 -24.96 7.34
C ILE A 83 17.10 -25.57 7.88
N ALA A 84 18.25 -25.33 7.24
CA ALA A 84 19.55 -25.83 7.69
C ALA A 84 19.92 -25.31 9.10
N HIS A 85 19.47 -24.10 9.44
CA HIS A 85 19.74 -23.47 10.76
C HIS A 85 18.56 -23.58 11.74
N GLN A 86 17.58 -24.45 11.47
CA GLN A 86 16.40 -24.69 12.33
C GLN A 86 15.56 -23.43 12.63
N LEU A 87 15.62 -22.42 11.78
CA LEU A 87 14.86 -21.17 11.86
C LEU A 87 13.62 -21.20 10.95
N ASN A 88 12.93 -22.34 10.88
CA ASN A 88 11.77 -22.49 10.01
C ASN A 88 10.50 -21.97 10.70
N PRO A 89 9.93 -20.83 10.26
CA PRO A 89 8.64 -20.39 10.77
C PRO A 89 7.53 -21.38 10.36
N ASP A 90 6.65 -21.70 11.30
CA ASP A 90 5.51 -22.60 11.06
C ASP A 90 4.56 -22.00 10.02
N THR A 91 4.70 -22.41 8.76
CA THR A 91 3.87 -21.95 7.64
C THR A 91 2.81 -23.01 7.32
N ARG A 92 1.60 -22.82 7.84
CA ARG A 92 0.46 -23.70 7.52
C ARG A 92 0.16 -23.67 6.02
N TYR A 93 0.08 -24.84 5.40
CA TYR A 93 -0.32 -25.01 4.01
C TYR A 93 -1.75 -24.49 3.78
N LYS A 94 -1.91 -23.55 2.84
CA LYS A 94 -3.23 -23.11 2.38
C LYS A 94 -3.58 -23.83 1.08
N PRO A 95 -4.77 -24.47 0.99
CA PRO A 95 -5.18 -25.16 -0.23
C PRO A 95 -5.25 -24.21 -1.43
N VAL A 96 -4.84 -24.70 -2.60
CA VAL A 96 -4.90 -23.95 -3.86
C VAL A 96 -6.36 -23.71 -4.24
N ARG A 97 -6.79 -22.44 -4.27
CA ARG A 97 -8.14 -22.08 -4.73
C ARG A 97 -8.20 -22.12 -6.26
N LYS A 98 -9.32 -22.59 -6.83
CA LYS A 98 -9.56 -22.57 -8.28
C LYS A 98 -9.45 -21.13 -8.81
N PRO A 99 -8.83 -20.93 -9.99
CA PRO A 99 -8.70 -19.59 -10.56
C PRO A 99 -10.07 -19.02 -10.91
N VAL A 100 -10.38 -17.84 -10.43
CA VAL A 100 -11.56 -17.06 -10.83
C VAL A 100 -11.21 -16.23 -12.06
N LYS A 101 -12.13 -16.13 -13.03
CA LYS A 101 -11.94 -15.27 -14.21
C LYS A 101 -11.70 -13.82 -13.72
N ARG A 102 -10.55 -13.27 -14.06
CA ARG A 102 -10.12 -11.95 -13.58
C ARG A 102 -10.19 -10.95 -14.71
N TRP A 103 -10.79 -9.82 -14.44
CA TRP A 103 -10.68 -8.65 -15.32
C TRP A 103 -9.54 -7.74 -14.83
N GLN A 104 -8.99 -6.94 -15.72
CA GLN A 104 -7.92 -5.98 -15.43
C GLN A 104 -8.14 -4.75 -16.30
N ALA A 105 -7.97 -3.56 -15.72
CA ALA A 105 -7.93 -2.32 -16.48
C ALA A 105 -6.76 -2.37 -17.47
N ARG A 106 -6.93 -1.75 -18.64
CA ARG A 106 -5.91 -1.71 -19.68
C ARG A 106 -4.87 -0.63 -19.38
N ASP A 107 -5.34 0.54 -18.97
CA ASP A 107 -4.54 1.75 -18.93
C ASP A 107 -4.24 2.15 -17.48
N TYR A 108 -3.01 2.62 -17.24
CA TYR A 108 -2.60 3.17 -15.96
C TYR A 108 -3.48 4.37 -15.59
N GLY A 109 -4.01 4.37 -14.37
CA GLY A 109 -4.91 5.41 -13.88
C GLY A 109 -6.36 5.29 -14.34
N ALA A 110 -6.73 4.27 -15.13
CA ALA A 110 -8.13 4.03 -15.48
C ALA A 110 -8.94 3.62 -14.24
N LEU A 111 -8.36 2.79 -13.39
CA LEU A 111 -8.99 2.34 -12.15
C LEU A 111 -7.95 2.11 -11.07
N TRP A 112 -8.13 2.76 -9.94
CA TRP A 112 -7.40 2.46 -8.73
C TRP A 112 -8.30 1.75 -7.72
N GLN A 113 -7.84 0.63 -7.18
CA GLN A 113 -8.50 -0.04 -6.06
C GLN A 113 -8.08 0.64 -4.77
N TYR A 114 -9.05 1.10 -4.00
CA TYR A 114 -8.86 1.80 -2.74
C TYR A 114 -9.56 1.07 -1.62
N ASP A 115 -8.88 0.88 -0.51
CA ASP A 115 -9.44 0.19 0.65
C ASP A 115 -8.79 0.59 1.97
N ALA A 116 -9.51 0.35 3.06
CA ALA A 116 -9.07 0.51 4.42
C ALA A 116 -8.99 -0.86 5.10
N THR A 117 -7.93 -1.11 5.87
CA THR A 117 -7.83 -2.36 6.62
C THR A 117 -7.45 -2.11 8.08
N PRO A 118 -8.41 -2.29 9.01
CA PRO A 118 -8.13 -2.23 10.44
C PRO A 118 -7.39 -3.49 10.90
N HIS A 119 -6.25 -3.30 11.57
CA HIS A 119 -5.45 -4.39 12.13
C HIS A 119 -4.61 -3.87 13.32
N ALA A 120 -4.16 -4.77 14.19
CA ALA A 120 -3.13 -4.43 15.18
C ALA A 120 -1.78 -4.32 14.45
N TRP A 121 -1.51 -3.15 13.87
CA TRP A 121 -0.33 -2.92 13.05
C TRP A 121 0.93 -2.74 13.88
N LEU A 122 0.82 -2.07 15.03
CA LEU A 122 1.96 -1.75 15.89
C LEU A 122 2.24 -2.89 16.88
N PRO A 123 3.50 -3.31 17.02
CA PRO A 123 3.88 -4.35 17.95
C PRO A 123 3.55 -3.96 19.41
N GLY A 124 2.98 -4.90 20.16
CA GLY A 124 2.62 -4.70 21.57
C GLY A 124 1.39 -3.82 21.82
N CYS A 125 0.77 -3.28 20.76
CA CYS A 125 -0.47 -2.52 20.86
C CYS A 125 -1.66 -3.45 20.59
N SER A 126 -2.65 -3.46 21.50
CA SER A 126 -3.90 -4.20 21.33
C SER A 126 -4.89 -3.44 20.44
N ASP A 127 -4.76 -2.13 20.38
CA ASP A 127 -5.63 -1.26 19.59
C ASP A 127 -5.38 -1.42 18.11
N LYS A 128 -6.47 -1.42 17.34
CA LYS A 128 -6.39 -1.50 15.89
C LYS A 128 -6.11 -0.12 15.33
N GLN A 129 -5.09 -0.02 14.51
CA GLN A 129 -4.86 1.11 13.61
C GLN A 129 -5.41 0.74 12.22
N VAL A 130 -5.55 1.71 11.34
CA VAL A 130 -6.06 1.51 9.99
C VAL A 130 -4.98 1.82 8.96
N LEU A 131 -4.72 0.88 8.06
CA LEU A 131 -3.94 1.12 6.85
C LEU A 131 -4.89 1.51 5.72
N LEU A 132 -4.70 2.70 5.17
CA LEU A 132 -5.28 3.10 3.89
C LEU A 132 -4.30 2.72 2.78
N ASP A 133 -4.79 2.03 1.74
CA ASP A 133 -3.96 1.48 0.68
C ASP A 133 -4.61 1.69 -0.69
N ILE A 134 -3.80 2.02 -1.69
CA ILE A 134 -4.25 2.27 -3.07
C ILE A 134 -3.36 1.53 -4.06
N LEU A 135 -4.01 0.82 -4.99
CA LEU A 135 -3.37 -0.01 -6.00
C LEU A 135 -3.92 0.32 -7.40
N ASP A 136 -3.05 0.63 -8.35
CA ASP A 136 -3.45 0.72 -9.76
C ASP A 136 -3.81 -0.67 -10.31
N ASP A 137 -4.98 -0.79 -10.93
CA ASP A 137 -5.49 -2.07 -11.39
C ASP A 137 -4.76 -2.60 -12.62
N ALA A 138 -4.24 -1.73 -13.48
CA ALA A 138 -3.52 -2.11 -14.71
C ALA A 138 -2.10 -2.59 -14.41
N THR A 139 -1.34 -1.80 -13.67
CA THR A 139 0.10 -1.98 -13.48
C THR A 139 0.47 -2.63 -12.15
N ARG A 140 -0.48 -2.78 -11.24
CA ARG A 140 -0.27 -3.20 -9.84
C ARG A 140 0.65 -2.26 -9.07
N LEU A 141 0.93 -1.06 -9.61
CA LEU A 141 1.66 -0.04 -8.88
C LEU A 141 0.88 0.32 -7.62
N ASN A 142 1.51 0.15 -6.47
CA ASN A 142 0.97 0.70 -5.24
C ASN A 142 1.31 2.19 -5.23
N THR A 143 0.29 3.04 -5.33
CA THR A 143 0.45 4.50 -5.38
C THR A 143 0.40 5.15 -4.01
N GLY A 144 0.00 4.41 -2.98
CA GLY A 144 0.01 4.89 -1.60
C GLY A 144 -0.35 3.82 -0.59
N ALA A 145 0.30 3.88 0.57
CA ALA A 145 -0.05 3.11 1.76
C ALA A 145 0.32 3.95 2.99
N ARG A 146 -0.61 4.13 3.95
CA ARG A 146 -0.35 4.93 5.14
C ARG A 146 -1.21 4.47 6.32
N LEU A 147 -0.60 4.44 7.50
CA LEU A 147 -1.26 4.12 8.76
C LEU A 147 -1.84 5.36 9.43
N TYR A 148 -3.04 5.19 9.98
CA TYR A 148 -3.75 6.18 10.78
C TYR A 148 -4.24 5.56 12.10
N PRO A 149 -4.43 6.37 13.16
CA PRO A 149 -4.94 5.85 14.44
C PRO A 149 -6.32 5.19 14.30
N ALA A 150 -7.18 5.74 13.43
CA ALA A 150 -8.52 5.25 13.15
C ALA A 150 -8.94 5.63 11.73
N GLU A 151 -9.94 4.92 11.19
CA GLU A 151 -10.59 5.26 9.93
C GLU A 151 -11.52 6.46 10.15
N THR A 152 -11.10 7.61 9.69
CA THR A 152 -11.86 8.86 9.79
C THR A 152 -11.93 9.57 8.44
N LEU A 153 -12.92 10.44 8.26
CA LEU A 153 -13.02 11.26 7.04
C LEU A 153 -11.76 12.11 6.81
N LEU A 154 -11.17 12.65 7.88
CA LEU A 154 -9.92 13.42 7.78
C LEU A 154 -8.72 12.56 7.38
N ALA A 155 -8.65 11.31 7.83
CA ALA A 155 -7.62 10.36 7.39
C ALA A 155 -7.74 10.06 5.89
N HIS A 156 -8.96 9.86 5.38
CA HIS A 156 -9.20 9.68 3.94
C HIS A 156 -8.80 10.92 3.14
N PHE A 157 -9.12 12.12 3.63
CA PHE A 157 -8.74 13.37 2.97
C PHE A 157 -7.23 13.58 2.93
N ASP A 158 -6.52 13.38 4.06
CA ASP A 158 -5.05 13.48 4.10
C ASP A 158 -4.41 12.48 3.13
N PHE A 159 -4.85 11.24 3.18
CA PHE A 159 -4.29 10.18 2.35
C PHE A 159 -4.49 10.43 0.85
N LEU A 160 -5.73 10.70 0.42
CA LEU A 160 -6.04 10.91 -0.99
C LEU A 160 -5.41 12.20 -1.53
N ALA A 161 -5.37 13.27 -0.75
CA ALA A 161 -4.68 14.49 -1.13
C ALA A 161 -3.20 14.25 -1.42
N ARG A 162 -2.48 13.52 -0.55
CA ARG A 162 -1.08 13.15 -0.74
C ARG A 162 -0.86 12.30 -1.98
N VAL A 163 -1.68 11.26 -2.15
CA VAL A 163 -1.57 10.35 -3.30
C VAL A 163 -1.83 11.09 -4.61
N PHE A 164 -2.88 11.92 -4.67
CA PHE A 164 -3.22 12.67 -5.88
C PHE A 164 -2.19 13.74 -6.20
N GLN A 165 -1.60 14.37 -5.19
CA GLN A 165 -0.52 15.35 -5.38
C GLN A 165 0.72 14.70 -5.97
N THR A 166 1.05 13.47 -5.58
CA THR A 166 2.25 12.76 -6.01
C THR A 166 2.07 12.07 -7.36
N HIS A 167 0.93 11.39 -7.56
CA HIS A 167 0.71 10.49 -8.70
C HIS A 167 -0.31 11.01 -9.71
N GLY A 168 -0.98 12.13 -9.43
CA GLY A 168 -2.11 12.60 -10.22
C GLY A 168 -3.42 11.91 -9.85
N GLN A 169 -4.45 12.14 -10.67
CA GLN A 169 -5.83 11.72 -10.42
C GLN A 169 -6.25 10.62 -11.39
N PRO A 170 -6.74 9.46 -10.90
CA PRO A 170 -7.28 8.41 -11.75
C PRO A 170 -8.64 8.82 -12.35
N LEU A 171 -9.15 8.06 -13.32
CA LEU A 171 -10.51 8.22 -13.81
C LEU A 171 -11.53 7.72 -12.79
N ALA A 172 -11.22 6.63 -12.06
CA ALA A 172 -12.12 6.05 -11.09
C ALA A 172 -11.38 5.42 -9.90
N LEU A 173 -12.03 5.42 -8.74
CA LEU A 173 -11.69 4.61 -7.57
C LEU A 173 -12.69 3.46 -7.44
N TYR A 174 -12.17 2.25 -7.22
CA TYR A 174 -12.95 1.05 -6.93
C TYR A 174 -12.95 0.82 -5.43
N VAL A 175 -14.11 0.98 -4.81
CA VAL A 175 -14.31 0.99 -3.36
C VAL A 175 -15.42 0.01 -2.96
N ASP A 176 -15.59 -0.24 -1.66
CA ASP A 176 -16.77 -0.92 -1.14
C ASP A 176 -17.93 0.05 -0.86
N TYR A 177 -19.05 -0.50 -0.34
CA TYR A 177 -20.21 0.28 0.05
C TYR A 177 -20.07 0.89 1.47
N HIS A 178 -18.86 1.24 1.88
CA HIS A 178 -18.67 1.90 3.17
C HIS A 178 -19.31 3.30 3.20
N SER A 179 -19.79 3.73 4.36
CA SER A 179 -20.50 5.00 4.54
C SER A 179 -19.72 6.25 4.15
N PHE A 180 -18.39 6.18 4.09
CA PHE A 180 -17.56 7.28 3.57
C PHE A 180 -17.73 7.48 2.06
N PHE A 181 -18.04 6.42 1.31
CA PHE A 181 -18.17 6.48 -0.15
C PHE A 181 -19.60 6.44 -0.63
N TYR A 182 -20.49 5.77 0.12
CA TYR A 182 -21.82 5.45 -0.33
C TYR A 182 -22.91 6.13 0.53
N THR A 183 -23.92 6.65 -0.14
CA THR A 183 -25.17 7.11 0.45
C THR A 183 -26.34 6.46 -0.27
N HIS A 184 -27.43 6.16 0.45
CA HIS A 184 -28.65 5.60 -0.13
C HIS A 184 -29.43 6.60 -1.01
N ASN A 185 -29.13 7.90 -0.90
CA ASN A 185 -29.72 8.91 -1.76
C ASN A 185 -28.90 9.04 -3.05
N PRO A 186 -29.45 8.67 -4.22
CA PRO A 186 -28.73 8.72 -5.50
C PRO A 186 -28.38 10.16 -5.95
N ASP A 187 -29.10 11.16 -5.45
CA ASP A 187 -28.90 12.58 -5.79
C ASP A 187 -27.94 13.30 -4.82
N ALA A 188 -27.40 12.57 -3.83
CA ALA A 188 -26.49 13.12 -2.83
C ALA A 188 -25.12 12.46 -2.91
N PHE A 189 -24.09 13.24 -2.57
CA PHE A 189 -22.74 12.73 -2.35
C PHE A 189 -22.44 12.71 -0.84
N THR A 190 -21.65 11.71 -0.42
CA THR A 190 -20.91 11.83 0.84
C THR A 190 -19.89 12.97 0.71
N GLN A 191 -19.33 13.46 1.81
CA GLN A 191 -18.31 14.51 1.75
C GLN A 191 -17.08 14.06 0.95
N LEU A 192 -16.67 12.80 1.12
CA LEU A 192 -15.57 12.22 0.34
C LEU A 192 -15.94 12.05 -1.13
N GLY A 193 -17.17 11.61 -1.42
CA GLY A 193 -17.71 11.52 -2.77
C GLY A 193 -17.77 12.89 -3.47
N ALA A 194 -18.15 13.93 -2.76
CA ALA A 194 -18.16 15.31 -3.27
C ALA A 194 -16.76 15.82 -3.61
N ALA A 195 -15.76 15.53 -2.76
CA ALA A 195 -14.36 15.87 -3.03
C ALA A 195 -13.82 15.15 -4.28
N LEU A 196 -14.12 13.87 -4.42
CA LEU A 196 -13.72 13.08 -5.60
C LEU A 196 -14.43 13.58 -6.87
N HIS A 197 -15.72 13.90 -6.76
CA HIS A 197 -16.51 14.46 -7.87
C HIS A 197 -15.96 15.81 -8.35
N PHE A 198 -15.55 16.68 -7.41
CA PHE A 198 -14.91 17.97 -7.73
C PHE A 198 -13.70 17.80 -8.67
N TYR A 199 -12.91 16.74 -8.47
CA TYR A 199 -11.78 16.38 -9.31
C TYR A 199 -12.15 15.48 -10.49
N GLY A 200 -13.43 15.19 -10.71
CA GLY A 200 -13.90 14.31 -11.78
C GLY A 200 -13.44 12.86 -11.64
N VAL A 201 -13.20 12.40 -10.42
CA VAL A 201 -12.88 10.99 -10.12
C VAL A 201 -14.20 10.27 -9.82
N LYS A 202 -14.48 9.22 -10.59
CA LYS A 202 -15.70 8.42 -10.42
C LYS A 202 -15.52 7.39 -9.30
N LEU A 203 -16.58 7.15 -8.53
CA LEU A 203 -16.66 6.02 -7.61
C LEU A 203 -17.32 4.84 -8.30
N LEU A 204 -16.65 3.69 -8.29
CA LEU A 204 -17.17 2.40 -8.73
C LEU A 204 -17.22 1.48 -7.52
N TYR A 205 -18.36 0.85 -7.30
CA TYR A 205 -18.61 0.04 -6.11
C TYR A 205 -18.42 -1.44 -6.40
N ALA A 206 -17.72 -2.13 -5.52
CA ALA A 206 -17.53 -3.58 -5.59
C ALA A 206 -18.85 -4.28 -5.22
N PRO A 207 -19.46 -5.07 -6.12
CA PRO A 207 -20.73 -5.73 -5.85
C PRO A 207 -20.63 -6.81 -4.76
N THR A 208 -19.44 -7.36 -4.55
CA THR A 208 -19.14 -8.35 -3.51
C THR A 208 -17.74 -8.14 -2.94
N PRO A 209 -17.46 -8.55 -1.70
CA PRO A 209 -16.10 -8.50 -1.15
C PRO A 209 -15.07 -9.20 -2.05
N GLN A 210 -15.42 -10.34 -2.64
CA GLN A 210 -14.54 -11.12 -3.52
C GLN A 210 -14.13 -10.34 -4.79
N ALA A 211 -14.92 -9.35 -5.21
CA ALA A 211 -14.59 -8.49 -6.35
C ALA A 211 -13.36 -7.60 -6.09
N LYS A 212 -13.01 -7.35 -4.82
CA LYS A 212 -11.82 -6.59 -4.37
C LYS A 212 -10.60 -7.48 -4.10
N GLY A 213 -10.57 -8.72 -4.57
CA GLY A 213 -9.50 -9.70 -4.26
C GLY A 213 -8.07 -9.27 -4.62
N LYS A 214 -7.86 -8.20 -5.39
CA LYS A 214 -6.53 -7.66 -5.67
C LYS A 214 -6.01 -6.82 -4.50
N ILE A 215 -6.83 -5.91 -3.98
CA ILE A 215 -6.47 -5.08 -2.82
C ILE A 215 -6.45 -5.93 -1.54
N GLU A 216 -7.36 -6.92 -1.38
CA GLU A 216 -7.32 -7.86 -0.24
C GLU A 216 -5.99 -8.62 -0.16
N ARG A 217 -5.44 -9.05 -1.31
CA ARG A 217 -4.10 -9.67 -1.34
C ARG A 217 -3.00 -8.68 -0.99
N ARG A 218 -3.19 -7.41 -1.30
CA ARG A 218 -2.25 -6.35 -0.91
C ARG A 218 -2.28 -6.14 0.60
N HIS A 219 -3.46 -6.20 1.23
CA HIS A 219 -3.57 -6.17 2.69
C HIS A 219 -2.88 -7.38 3.34
N ASP A 220 -3.08 -8.60 2.84
CA ASP A 220 -2.36 -9.81 3.31
C ASP A 220 -0.83 -9.66 3.13
N TYR A 221 -0.38 -9.03 2.05
CA TYR A 221 1.03 -8.71 1.84
C TYR A 221 1.55 -7.75 2.91
N TRP A 222 0.83 -6.65 3.22
CA TRP A 222 1.25 -5.70 4.23
C TRP A 222 1.24 -6.30 5.63
N GLN A 223 0.19 -7.05 6.01
CA GLN A 223 0.12 -7.72 7.30
C GLN A 223 1.29 -8.67 7.53
N LYS A 224 1.69 -9.43 6.51
CA LYS A 224 2.80 -10.39 6.59
C LYS A 224 4.17 -9.76 6.49
N ARG A 225 4.26 -8.51 6.09
CA ARG A 225 5.54 -7.81 5.92
C ARG A 225 5.74 -6.72 6.95
N LEU A 226 4.81 -5.78 7.05
CA LEU A 226 4.97 -4.59 7.88
C LEU A 226 5.04 -4.97 9.36
N VAL A 227 4.08 -5.75 9.87
CA VAL A 227 4.02 -6.09 11.29
C VAL A 227 5.29 -6.80 11.79
N PRO A 228 5.83 -7.84 11.09
CA PRO A 228 7.09 -8.45 11.49
C PRO A 228 8.29 -7.50 11.41
N LEU A 229 8.34 -6.59 10.43
CA LEU A 229 9.42 -5.63 10.29
C LEU A 229 9.40 -4.59 11.41
N LEU A 230 8.21 -4.06 11.75
CA LEU A 230 8.05 -3.15 12.87
C LEU A 230 8.48 -3.82 14.18
N ALA A 231 8.11 -5.09 14.39
CA ALA A 231 8.53 -5.85 15.57
C ALA A 231 10.05 -6.08 15.61
N ALA A 232 10.66 -6.42 14.46
CA ALA A 232 12.10 -6.65 14.37
C ALA A 232 12.93 -5.38 14.60
N ASP A 233 12.40 -4.22 14.21
CA ASP A 233 13.08 -2.93 14.34
C ASP A 233 12.63 -2.14 15.58
N HIS A 234 11.78 -2.74 16.44
CA HIS A 234 11.25 -2.13 17.66
C HIS A 234 10.51 -0.79 17.39
N ILE A 235 9.85 -0.68 16.25
CA ILE A 235 9.04 0.49 15.87
C ILE A 235 7.64 0.29 16.46
N ILE A 236 7.28 1.11 17.43
CA ILE A 236 6.01 1.02 18.17
C ILE A 236 5.09 2.24 17.95
N GLU A 237 5.51 3.21 17.15
CA GLU A 237 4.78 4.44 16.89
C GLU A 237 4.39 4.60 15.43
N LEU A 238 3.24 5.24 15.18
CA LEU A 238 2.70 5.48 13.83
C LEU A 238 3.65 6.28 12.93
N VAL A 239 4.38 7.25 13.51
CA VAL A 239 5.33 8.07 12.74
C VAL A 239 6.44 7.20 12.16
N GLY A 240 7.09 6.39 13.00
CA GLY A 240 8.14 5.46 12.56
C GLY A 240 7.61 4.39 11.59
N ALA A 241 6.39 3.87 11.85
CA ALA A 241 5.76 2.90 10.96
C ALA A 241 5.46 3.50 9.57
N ASN A 242 5.01 4.75 9.49
CA ASN A 242 4.80 5.45 8.23
C ASN A 242 6.11 5.75 7.51
N GLN A 243 7.17 6.12 8.22
CA GLN A 243 8.51 6.30 7.63
C GLN A 243 9.04 4.99 7.01
N LEU A 244 8.78 3.85 7.66
CA LEU A 244 9.12 2.54 7.09
C LEU A 244 8.27 2.23 5.86
N LEU A 245 6.97 2.52 5.87
CA LEU A 245 6.08 2.37 4.70
C LEU A 245 6.56 3.21 3.51
N ASP A 246 6.99 4.46 3.75
CA ASP A 246 7.51 5.36 2.72
C ASP A 246 8.79 4.80 2.05
N GLN A 247 9.54 3.91 2.73
CA GLN A 247 10.68 3.18 2.17
C GLN A 247 10.28 1.87 1.48
N LEU A 248 9.37 1.10 2.09
CA LEU A 248 8.96 -0.21 1.60
C LEU A 248 8.13 -0.13 0.32
N LEU A 249 7.29 0.88 0.19
CA LEU A 249 6.40 1.04 -0.95
C LEU A 249 7.17 1.20 -2.27
N PRO A 250 8.09 2.17 -2.42
CA PRO A 250 8.89 2.29 -3.64
C PRO A 250 9.80 1.08 -3.86
N HIS A 251 10.38 0.52 -2.79
CA HIS A 251 11.21 -0.68 -2.90
C HIS A 251 10.41 -1.86 -3.47
N GLY A 252 9.21 -2.13 -2.94
CA GLY A 252 8.34 -3.20 -3.44
C GLY A 252 7.92 -2.98 -4.90
N ASN A 253 7.57 -1.75 -5.26
CA ASN A 253 7.22 -1.40 -6.64
C ASN A 253 8.38 -1.61 -7.63
N GLN A 254 9.62 -1.32 -7.23
CA GLN A 254 10.78 -1.34 -8.11
C GLN A 254 11.46 -2.71 -8.20
N HIS A 255 11.42 -3.51 -7.12
CA HIS A 255 12.28 -4.69 -7.01
C HIS A 255 11.51 -6.01 -6.87
N GLU A 256 10.22 -5.99 -6.58
CA GLU A 256 9.45 -7.22 -6.40
C GLU A 256 8.66 -7.57 -7.65
N ILE A 257 8.91 -8.74 -8.20
CA ILE A 257 8.18 -9.25 -9.36
C ILE A 257 6.75 -9.60 -8.93
N HIS A 258 5.77 -8.95 -9.56
CA HIS A 258 4.37 -9.29 -9.37
C HIS A 258 4.03 -10.55 -10.19
N ARG A 259 3.59 -11.61 -9.51
CA ARG A 259 3.38 -12.94 -10.11
C ARG A 259 2.48 -12.93 -11.34
N GLU A 260 1.43 -12.12 -11.37
CA GLU A 260 0.48 -12.07 -12.49
C GLU A 260 1.01 -11.26 -13.67
N LEU A 261 1.89 -10.30 -13.43
CA LEU A 261 2.51 -9.47 -14.47
C LEU A 261 3.80 -10.08 -15.04
N GLY A 262 4.46 -10.98 -14.29
CA GLY A 262 5.77 -11.49 -14.63
C GLY A 262 6.91 -10.46 -14.58
N GLN A 263 6.63 -9.25 -14.11
CA GLN A 263 7.55 -8.12 -14.00
C GLN A 263 7.24 -7.28 -12.75
N THR A 264 8.08 -6.30 -12.43
CA THR A 264 7.82 -5.41 -11.31
C THR A 264 6.69 -4.42 -11.64
N PRO A 265 5.91 -3.94 -10.63
CA PRO A 265 4.90 -2.91 -10.86
C PRO A 265 5.46 -1.64 -11.51
N HIS A 266 6.67 -1.25 -11.14
CA HIS A 266 7.35 -0.11 -11.75
C HIS A 266 7.66 -0.35 -13.23
N ALA A 267 8.17 -1.53 -13.60
CA ALA A 267 8.41 -1.86 -15.02
C ALA A 267 7.11 -1.87 -15.83
N ALA A 268 6.02 -2.43 -15.28
CA ALA A 268 4.70 -2.41 -15.91
C ALA A 268 4.18 -0.97 -16.09
N HIS A 269 4.40 -0.10 -15.10
CA HIS A 269 4.05 1.32 -15.19
C HIS A 269 4.86 2.04 -16.27
N GLN A 270 6.20 1.86 -16.31
CA GLN A 270 7.05 2.45 -17.34
C GLN A 270 6.65 1.97 -18.75
N GLN A 271 6.35 0.69 -18.90
CA GLN A 271 5.83 0.14 -20.14
C GLN A 271 4.50 0.81 -20.56
N ALA A 272 3.56 0.98 -19.61
CA ALA A 272 2.29 1.65 -19.90
C ALA A 272 2.48 3.09 -20.37
N LEU A 273 3.45 3.82 -19.77
CA LEU A 273 3.81 5.18 -20.21
C LEU A 273 4.42 5.18 -21.62
N ALA A 274 5.36 4.29 -21.91
CA ALA A 274 6.00 4.16 -23.23
C ALA A 274 4.99 3.82 -24.34
N GLU A 275 4.01 2.99 -24.03
CA GLU A 275 2.93 2.59 -24.92
C GLU A 275 1.76 3.62 -24.96
N LYS A 276 1.91 4.79 -24.33
CA LYS A 276 0.88 5.83 -24.20
C LYS A 276 -0.45 5.31 -23.62
N ARG A 277 -0.38 4.34 -22.75
CA ARG A 277 -1.51 3.76 -22.01
C ARG A 277 -1.60 4.33 -20.59
N SER A 278 -1.60 5.65 -20.48
CA SER A 278 -1.85 6.37 -19.23
C SER A 278 -3.00 7.35 -19.43
N VAL A 279 -3.95 7.31 -18.52
CA VAL A 279 -5.10 8.24 -18.47
C VAL A 279 -5.11 9.05 -17.17
N ILE A 280 -3.99 9.04 -16.45
CA ILE A 280 -3.80 9.87 -15.26
C ILE A 280 -3.89 11.35 -15.67
N ARG A 281 -4.61 12.10 -14.87
CA ARG A 281 -4.67 13.56 -14.97
C ARG A 281 -3.72 14.16 -13.95
N PRO A 282 -2.81 15.06 -14.34
CA PRO A 282 -1.89 15.70 -13.38
C PRO A 282 -2.69 16.49 -12.34
N ALA A 283 -2.19 16.54 -11.12
CA ALA A 283 -2.73 17.42 -10.08
C ALA A 283 -2.40 18.86 -10.46
N ALA A 284 -3.32 19.53 -11.16
CA ALA A 284 -3.15 20.93 -11.49
C ALA A 284 -3.26 21.80 -10.22
N PRO A 285 -2.49 22.87 -10.10
CA PRO A 285 -2.65 23.85 -9.04
C PRO A 285 -4.11 24.34 -8.98
N CYS A 286 -4.78 24.09 -7.86
CA CYS A 286 -6.17 24.47 -7.66
C CYS A 286 -6.29 25.25 -6.35
N PRO A 287 -6.78 26.52 -6.37
CA PRO A 287 -6.97 27.30 -5.15
C PRO A 287 -7.92 26.64 -4.14
N TRP A 288 -8.76 25.73 -4.61
CA TRP A 288 -9.69 24.98 -3.76
C TRP A 288 -9.05 23.75 -3.10
N TRP A 289 -7.83 23.34 -3.49
CA TRP A 289 -7.18 22.13 -3.00
C TRP A 289 -7.27 21.95 -1.47
N PRO A 290 -6.90 22.94 -0.63
CA PRO A 290 -6.94 22.79 0.82
C PRO A 290 -8.35 22.67 1.38
N TYR A 291 -9.37 23.19 0.69
CA TYR A 291 -10.74 23.22 1.16
C TYR A 291 -11.58 22.05 0.66
N VAL A 292 -11.27 21.52 -0.50
CA VAL A 292 -11.91 20.30 -1.01
C VAL A 292 -11.55 19.10 -0.13
N TRP A 293 -10.30 19.01 0.29
CA TRP A 293 -9.81 17.97 1.20
C TRP A 293 -10.00 18.36 2.67
N SER A 294 -11.22 18.80 3.03
CA SER A 294 -11.59 19.19 4.39
C SER A 294 -12.98 18.70 4.74
N GLN A 295 -13.21 18.46 6.02
CA GLN A 295 -14.56 18.20 6.54
C GLN A 295 -15.37 19.48 6.53
N GLN A 296 -16.45 19.50 5.74
CA GLN A 296 -17.27 20.69 5.52
C GLN A 296 -18.57 20.61 6.29
N THR A 297 -18.92 21.71 6.98
CA THR A 297 -20.19 21.85 7.67
C THR A 297 -20.76 23.24 7.41
N ARG A 298 -22.09 23.31 7.23
CA ARG A 298 -22.80 24.61 7.14
C ARG A 298 -22.98 25.20 8.55
N VAL A 299 -22.57 26.43 8.73
CA VAL A 299 -22.68 27.16 10.00
C VAL A 299 -23.41 28.45 9.76
N ARG A 300 -24.36 28.78 10.64
CA ARG A 300 -25.04 30.07 10.63
C ARG A 300 -24.26 31.07 11.49
N VAL A 301 -23.99 32.24 10.95
CA VAL A 301 -23.39 33.35 11.68
C VAL A 301 -24.35 33.83 12.72
N GLY A 302 -23.89 34.04 13.93
CA GLY A 302 -24.73 34.54 15.01
C GLY A 302 -25.21 35.98 14.77
N ASP A 303 -26.22 36.43 15.55
CA ASP A 303 -26.68 37.80 15.51
C ASP A 303 -25.61 38.81 15.97
N ASP A 304 -24.61 38.31 16.73
CA ASP A 304 -23.41 39.02 17.16
C ASP A 304 -22.28 39.06 16.07
N GLY A 305 -22.54 38.58 14.88
CA GLY A 305 -21.55 38.52 13.79
C GLY A 305 -20.42 37.47 13.99
N LYS A 306 -20.63 36.49 14.90
CA LYS A 306 -19.61 35.53 15.29
C LYS A 306 -19.97 34.10 14.88
N VAL A 307 -18.91 33.28 14.71
CA VAL A 307 -19.00 31.83 14.47
C VAL A 307 -18.27 31.05 15.58
N PRO A 308 -18.63 29.80 15.86
CA PRO A 308 -17.99 28.97 16.88
C PRO A 308 -16.59 28.49 16.41
N VAL A 309 -15.60 28.56 17.30
CA VAL A 309 -14.25 28.00 17.13
C VAL A 309 -13.86 27.31 18.43
N GLY A 310 -14.01 25.98 18.50
CA GLY A 310 -13.94 25.26 19.77
C GLY A 310 -14.96 25.81 20.77
N ASP A 311 -14.52 26.16 21.98
CA ASP A 311 -15.35 26.76 23.03
C ASP A 311 -15.50 28.29 22.93
N GLN A 312 -14.84 28.89 21.92
CA GLN A 312 -14.86 30.34 21.71
C GLN A 312 -15.71 30.74 20.51
N ARG A 313 -16.00 32.04 20.41
CA ARG A 313 -16.68 32.63 19.25
C ARG A 313 -15.85 33.76 18.66
N HIS A 314 -15.64 33.71 17.35
CA HIS A 314 -14.80 34.64 16.61
C HIS A 314 -15.65 35.46 15.61
N PHE A 315 -15.34 36.74 15.48
CA PHE A 315 -15.92 37.60 14.45
C PHE A 315 -15.54 37.09 13.05
N ILE A 316 -16.49 37.21 12.13
CA ILE A 316 -16.32 36.79 10.74
C ILE A 316 -16.81 37.90 9.80
N ALA A 317 -16.13 38.04 8.64
CA ALA A 317 -16.50 39.03 7.64
C ALA A 317 -17.73 38.56 6.80
N ALA A 318 -18.85 38.32 7.49
CA ALA A 318 -20.13 37.94 6.89
C ALA A 318 -21.29 38.57 7.64
N PRO A 319 -22.43 38.86 7.00
CA PRO A 319 -23.61 39.41 7.67
C PRO A 319 -24.13 38.46 8.76
N PRO A 320 -24.72 39.00 9.85
CA PRO A 320 -25.43 38.18 10.81
C PRO A 320 -26.46 37.28 10.10
N ARG A 321 -26.65 36.06 10.63
CA ARG A 321 -27.56 35.03 10.10
C ARG A 321 -27.18 34.46 8.73
N ALA A 322 -26.12 34.92 8.07
CA ALA A 322 -25.63 34.31 6.84
C ALA A 322 -25.19 32.87 7.09
N THR A 323 -25.33 32.02 6.07
CA THR A 323 -24.78 30.67 6.10
C THR A 323 -23.37 30.68 5.46
N VAL A 324 -22.41 30.15 6.19
CA VAL A 324 -21.01 30.01 5.77
C VAL A 324 -20.59 28.53 5.84
N ILE A 325 -19.53 28.18 5.15
CA ILE A 325 -18.99 26.81 5.15
C ILE A 325 -17.77 26.76 6.07
N ARG A 326 -17.89 25.98 7.12
CA ARG A 326 -16.76 25.62 8.01
C ARG A 326 -16.01 24.46 7.41
N CYS A 327 -14.72 24.60 7.17
CA CYS A 327 -13.81 23.61 6.64
C CYS A 327 -12.75 23.24 7.69
N LEU A 328 -12.80 22.02 8.21
CA LEU A 328 -11.77 21.47 9.09
C LEU A 328 -10.84 20.60 8.26
N ARG A 329 -9.57 20.98 8.19
CA ARG A 329 -8.54 20.26 7.45
C ARG A 329 -7.94 19.10 8.25
N PRO A 330 -7.26 18.13 7.59
CA PRO A 330 -6.57 17.04 8.27
C PRO A 330 -5.45 17.47 9.22
N ASP A 331 -4.81 18.61 8.96
CA ASP A 331 -3.78 19.21 9.83
C ASP A 331 -4.38 19.95 11.03
N GLY A 332 -5.72 20.03 11.11
CA GLY A 332 -6.45 20.70 12.17
C GLY A 332 -6.80 22.15 11.87
N ASP A 333 -6.22 22.75 10.85
CA ASP A 333 -6.54 24.12 10.43
C ASP A 333 -8.04 24.28 10.12
N LEU A 334 -8.62 25.36 10.61
CA LEU A 334 -10.02 25.65 10.47
C LEU A 334 -10.24 26.91 9.62
N TYR A 335 -11.04 26.76 8.58
CA TYR A 335 -11.42 27.87 7.70
C TYR A 335 -12.93 28.06 7.67
N TYR A 336 -13.35 29.30 7.49
CA TYR A 336 -14.73 29.66 7.15
C TYR A 336 -14.76 30.29 5.77
N LEU A 337 -15.54 29.72 4.85
CA LEU A 337 -15.66 30.16 3.47
C LEU A 337 -17.04 30.73 3.21
N ARG A 338 -17.12 31.67 2.28
CA ARG A 338 -18.39 32.28 1.84
C ARG A 338 -19.34 31.27 1.19
N HIS A 339 -18.79 30.34 0.42
CA HIS A 339 -19.52 29.29 -0.30
C HIS A 339 -18.73 27.99 -0.35
N ALA A 340 -19.40 26.89 -0.68
CA ALA A 340 -18.77 25.59 -0.90
C ALA A 340 -17.80 25.62 -2.09
N PRO A 341 -16.84 24.67 -2.19
CA PRO A 341 -15.95 24.52 -3.33
C PRO A 341 -16.72 24.47 -4.66
N ASP A 342 -16.34 25.34 -5.58
CA ASP A 342 -16.87 25.44 -6.92
C ASP A 342 -15.70 25.62 -7.91
N PRO A 343 -15.49 24.70 -8.87
CA PRO A 343 -14.41 24.82 -9.85
C PRO A 343 -14.44 26.10 -10.67
N LYS A 344 -15.61 26.75 -10.79
CA LYS A 344 -15.83 27.98 -11.59
C LYS A 344 -15.59 29.26 -10.79
N ALA A 345 -15.44 29.18 -9.49
CA ALA A 345 -15.26 30.31 -8.58
C ALA A 345 -13.90 30.25 -7.88
N LYS A 346 -13.44 31.37 -7.33
CA LYS A 346 -12.31 31.40 -6.41
C LYS A 346 -12.78 31.24 -4.98
N PRO A 347 -11.99 30.57 -4.07
CA PRO A 347 -12.34 30.52 -2.66
C PRO A 347 -12.33 31.91 -2.05
N LEU A 348 -13.36 32.22 -1.31
CA LEU A 348 -13.44 33.44 -0.50
C LEU A 348 -13.37 33.04 0.97
N VAL A 349 -12.18 33.18 1.54
CA VAL A 349 -11.92 32.89 2.96
C VAL A 349 -12.36 34.09 3.79
N LEU A 350 -13.21 33.84 4.77
CA LEU A 350 -13.77 34.82 5.66
C LEU A 350 -13.07 34.82 7.03
N LEU A 351 -12.56 33.67 7.44
CA LEU A 351 -11.79 33.48 8.68
C LEU A 351 -10.88 32.28 8.51
N HIS A 352 -9.64 32.39 9.01
CA HIS A 352 -8.70 31.29 9.18
C HIS A 352 -8.26 31.22 10.65
N VAL A 353 -8.35 30.05 11.23
CA VAL A 353 -7.89 29.76 12.59
C VAL A 353 -6.85 28.62 12.48
N PRO A 354 -5.56 28.91 12.57
CA PRO A 354 -4.52 27.90 12.55
C PRO A 354 -4.56 27.07 13.84
N VAL A 355 -4.15 25.81 13.73
CA VAL A 355 -3.82 24.99 14.90
C VAL A 355 -2.41 25.38 15.37
N PHE A 356 -2.28 25.72 16.65
CA PHE A 356 -1.02 26.01 17.32
C PHE A 356 -0.44 24.75 17.96
#